data_e56c84442b4d66fd6a24daa7db389be8
#
_entry.id   e56c84442b4d66fd6a24daa7db389be8
#
_cell.length_a   1.000
_cell.length_b   1.000
_cell.length_c   1.000
_cell.angle_alpha   90.00
_cell.angle_beta   90.00
_cell.angle_gamma   90.00
#
_symmetry.space_group_name_H-M   'P 1'
#
loop_
_entity.id
_entity.type
_entity.pdbx_description
1 polymer ?
#
loop_
_entity_poly.entity_id
_entity_poly.type
_entity_poly.pdbx_seq_one_letter_code
_entity_poly.pdbx_strand_id
1 'polypeptide(L)'
;MITEQNEKARKQIEFVCTDDLVPQDHLLRIIDKAIDWSFIYDLVRDKYSPDQGRPSIDPVTLIKIPFIQYLYGIKSMRQTIKEIEVNVAFRWFLGLELYDKVPHFSTFGKNYSRRFEGTDLFEQIFQHILEECYRFKLVDPTEVFVDATHVKARANNKKMQKRIAHQEALFYEEMLRKEITSDRAAHGKKPLKNKDDDDQSSGSSGGHDKFEDYTDDVPLDGKTIKCSTTDPESGWFRKGEHKHVFAYGIETACDKNGWILGFDVNPGNEHDSRTFKGLYDKLQNIGMEKCVVDAGYKTPAIAKLLLDDGVKPVFPYKRPQTKEGFFKKYEYVYDEYNDCYICPNDQILKYSTTNRDGYKEYKSCGHICEKCEFLGQCTASKNHVKVVTRHVWEEYMEACEDIRQTLGMKELYSHRKETIERIFGTAKENHGFRYTQMYGKARMTMKVALTFACMNLKKLAKIQQEWDLKMA
;
A
#
# COMPACT_ATOMS: atom_id res chain seq x y z
N MET A 1 -0.78 57.29 12.94
CA MET A 1 0.03 57.82 11.79
C MET A 1 -0.06 56.77 10.67
N ILE A 2 -0.41 57.20 9.48
CA ILE A 2 -0.35 56.35 8.29
C ILE A 2 1.07 56.50 7.74
N THR A 3 1.75 55.35 7.50
CA THR A 3 3.08 55.36 6.88
C THR A 3 2.89 55.08 5.40
N GLU A 4 3.32 55.96 4.54
CA GLU A 4 3.29 55.78 3.08
C GLU A 4 4.43 54.86 2.62
N GLN A 5 4.19 54.08 1.59
CA GLN A 5 5.16 53.15 1.03
C GLN A 5 6.27 53.90 0.30
N ASN A 6 7.53 53.64 0.65
CA ASN A 6 8.68 54.21 -0.01
C ASN A 6 9.00 53.46 -1.33
N GLU A 7 8.53 53.96 -2.46
CA GLU A 7 8.79 53.38 -3.78
C GLU A 7 10.28 53.39 -4.18
N LYS A 8 11.08 54.28 -3.61
CA LYS A 8 12.53 54.37 -3.90
C LYS A 8 13.29 53.18 -3.33
N ALA A 9 12.79 52.54 -2.27
CA ALA A 9 13.41 51.36 -1.67
C ALA A 9 13.56 50.21 -2.64
N ARG A 10 12.66 50.06 -3.62
CA ARG A 10 12.74 49.02 -4.66
C ARG A 10 13.92 49.17 -5.63
N LYS A 11 14.53 50.35 -5.70
CA LYS A 11 15.65 50.66 -6.61
C LYS A 11 16.95 50.90 -5.87
N GLN A 12 16.94 50.71 -4.56
CA GLN A 12 18.15 50.82 -3.74
C GLN A 12 19.12 49.70 -4.10
N ILE A 13 20.37 50.03 -4.27
CA ILE A 13 21.45 49.07 -4.51
C ILE A 13 21.97 48.65 -3.15
N GLU A 14 21.96 47.31 -2.93
CA GLU A 14 22.51 46.67 -1.74
C GLU A 14 23.49 45.58 -2.17
N PHE A 15 24.60 45.42 -1.44
CA PHE A 15 25.58 44.39 -1.64
C PHE A 15 25.27 43.25 -0.66
N VAL A 16 24.73 42.17 -1.18
CA VAL A 16 24.36 40.96 -0.40
C VAL A 16 24.79 39.71 -1.14
N CYS A 17 25.16 38.66 -0.43
CA CYS A 17 25.29 37.36 -1.03
C CYS A 17 23.98 36.58 -0.91
N THR A 18 23.81 35.56 -1.74
CA THR A 18 22.59 34.73 -1.73
C THR A 18 22.38 34.05 -0.37
N ASP A 19 23.47 33.75 0.33
CA ASP A 19 23.44 33.13 1.66
C ASP A 19 22.83 34.06 2.71
N ASP A 20 23.12 35.38 2.66
CA ASP A 20 22.55 36.35 3.59
C ASP A 20 21.04 36.54 3.43
N LEU A 21 20.52 36.30 2.22
CA LEU A 21 19.10 36.49 1.88
C LEU A 21 18.19 35.38 2.38
N VAL A 22 18.74 34.24 2.72
CA VAL A 22 17.97 33.08 3.21
C VAL A 22 18.08 33.02 4.74
N PRO A 23 16.99 33.09 5.50
CA PRO A 23 17.03 33.01 6.96
C PRO A 23 17.69 31.74 7.46
N GLN A 24 18.42 31.81 8.57
CA GLN A 24 19.16 30.66 9.11
C GLN A 24 18.24 29.49 9.57
N ASP A 25 17.02 29.83 9.97
CA ASP A 25 15.98 28.87 10.38
C ASP A 25 15.10 28.40 9.21
N HIS A 26 15.42 28.78 7.97
CA HIS A 26 14.63 28.38 6.81
C HIS A 26 14.71 26.87 6.57
N LEU A 27 13.54 26.25 6.29
CA LEU A 27 13.41 24.79 6.13
C LEU A 27 14.44 24.17 5.17
N LEU A 28 14.76 24.82 4.06
CA LEU A 28 15.72 24.30 3.09
C LEU A 28 17.16 24.28 3.62
N ARG A 29 17.54 25.25 4.50
CA ARG A 29 18.85 25.19 5.17
C ARG A 29 18.94 24.01 6.12
N ILE A 30 17.88 23.80 6.90
CA ILE A 30 17.80 22.68 7.84
C ILE A 30 17.90 21.34 7.08
N ILE A 31 17.18 21.22 5.95
CA ILE A 31 17.23 20.05 5.09
C ILE A 31 18.60 19.87 4.43
N ASP A 32 19.19 20.93 3.92
CA ASP A 32 20.50 20.86 3.25
C ASP A 32 21.62 20.44 4.20
N LYS A 33 21.53 20.87 5.46
CA LYS A 33 22.45 20.47 6.54
C LYS A 33 22.23 19.03 6.99
N ALA A 34 21.01 18.51 6.88
CA ALA A 34 20.62 17.22 7.43
C ALA A 34 21.17 16.00 6.65
N ILE A 35 21.57 16.20 5.40
CA ILE A 35 22.06 15.12 4.52
C ILE A 35 23.12 15.65 3.57
N ASP A 36 24.16 14.84 3.35
CA ASP A 36 25.11 15.09 2.28
C ASP A 36 24.55 14.59 0.95
N TRP A 37 24.26 15.52 0.05
CA TRP A 37 23.69 15.22 -1.26
C TRP A 37 24.67 14.58 -2.26
N SER A 38 25.95 14.43 -1.90
CA SER A 38 27.00 13.88 -2.79
C SER A 38 26.72 12.42 -3.18
N PHE A 39 25.96 11.67 -2.36
CA PHE A 39 25.55 10.29 -2.68
C PHE A 39 24.85 10.16 -4.03
N ILE A 40 24.16 11.24 -4.49
CA ILE A 40 23.50 11.25 -5.80
C ILE A 40 24.51 11.03 -6.93
N TYR A 41 25.72 11.57 -6.85
CA TYR A 41 26.75 11.37 -7.88
C TYR A 41 27.09 9.89 -8.02
N ASP A 42 27.20 9.15 -6.93
CA ASP A 42 27.50 7.73 -6.95
C ASP A 42 26.35 6.91 -7.58
N LEU A 43 25.11 7.27 -7.28
CA LEU A 43 23.93 6.60 -7.83
C LEU A 43 23.73 6.82 -9.34
N VAL A 44 24.29 7.88 -9.90
CA VAL A 44 24.07 8.21 -11.32
C VAL A 44 25.31 8.15 -12.18
N ARG A 45 26.48 7.88 -11.62
CA ARG A 45 27.78 7.92 -12.31
C ARG A 45 27.79 7.07 -13.58
N ASP A 46 27.25 5.89 -13.53
CA ASP A 46 27.14 4.93 -14.63
C ASP A 46 26.17 5.37 -15.75
N LYS A 47 25.32 6.35 -15.47
CA LYS A 47 24.29 6.86 -16.40
C LYS A 47 24.76 8.09 -17.19
N TYR A 48 25.99 8.55 -16.93
CA TYR A 48 26.61 9.67 -17.60
C TYR A 48 27.88 9.24 -18.34
N SER A 49 28.06 9.73 -19.56
CA SER A 49 29.31 9.50 -20.29
C SER A 49 30.46 10.30 -19.67
N PRO A 50 31.64 9.68 -19.40
CA PRO A 50 32.78 10.40 -18.85
C PRO A 50 33.37 11.42 -19.83
N ASP A 51 33.39 11.11 -21.16
CA ASP A 51 34.21 11.84 -22.13
C ASP A 51 33.46 12.39 -23.33
N GLN A 52 32.16 12.11 -23.48
CA GLN A 52 31.40 12.50 -24.67
C GLN A 52 30.17 13.31 -24.35
N GLY A 53 29.94 14.37 -25.15
CA GLY A 53 28.71 15.16 -25.14
C GLY A 53 28.88 16.55 -24.50
N ARG A 54 27.79 17.33 -24.58
CA ARG A 54 27.72 18.65 -23.92
C ARG A 54 27.66 18.46 -22.40
N PRO A 55 28.35 19.32 -21.61
CA PRO A 55 28.22 19.29 -20.16
C PRO A 55 26.77 19.28 -19.72
N SER A 56 26.43 18.34 -18.85
CA SER A 56 25.09 18.19 -18.32
C SER A 56 24.84 19.21 -17.21
N ILE A 57 23.58 19.42 -16.85
CA ILE A 57 23.23 20.03 -15.59
C ILE A 57 23.73 19.10 -14.46
N ASP A 58 24.23 19.68 -13.40
CA ASP A 58 24.65 18.96 -12.21
C ASP A 58 23.54 18.00 -11.73
N PRO A 59 23.84 16.70 -11.52
CA PRO A 59 22.86 15.71 -11.10
C PRO A 59 22.16 16.03 -9.79
N VAL A 60 22.87 16.59 -8.82
CA VAL A 60 22.31 16.97 -7.51
C VAL A 60 21.27 18.09 -7.70
N THR A 61 21.65 19.13 -8.46
CA THR A 61 20.71 20.21 -8.83
C THR A 61 19.48 19.65 -9.57
N LEU A 62 19.70 18.72 -10.52
CA LEU A 62 18.61 18.11 -11.29
C LEU A 62 17.62 17.33 -10.41
N ILE A 63 18.09 16.62 -9.39
CA ILE A 63 17.26 15.86 -8.45
C ILE A 63 16.63 16.77 -7.39
N LYS A 64 17.33 17.81 -6.93
CA LYS A 64 16.77 18.79 -5.98
C LYS A 64 15.57 19.56 -6.56
N ILE A 65 15.44 19.72 -7.88
CA ILE A 65 14.28 20.39 -8.50
C ILE A 65 12.94 19.65 -8.20
N PRO A 66 12.74 18.38 -8.56
CA PRO A 66 11.53 17.66 -8.18
C PRO A 66 11.40 17.46 -6.66
N PHE A 67 12.52 17.46 -5.92
CA PHE A 67 12.49 17.43 -4.47
C PHE A 67 11.78 18.67 -3.91
N ILE A 68 12.11 19.89 -4.37
CA ILE A 68 11.38 21.12 -4.04
C ILE A 68 9.89 20.97 -4.40
N GLN A 69 9.59 20.43 -5.60
CA GLN A 69 8.22 20.25 -6.04
C GLN A 69 7.38 19.46 -5.02
N TYR A 70 7.89 18.32 -4.57
CA TYR A 70 7.16 17.45 -3.65
C TYR A 70 7.22 17.93 -2.21
N LEU A 71 8.33 18.53 -1.78
CA LEU A 71 8.46 19.09 -0.44
C LEU A 71 7.43 20.18 -0.16
N TYR A 72 7.17 21.04 -1.16
CA TYR A 72 6.23 22.16 -1.06
C TYR A 72 4.86 21.87 -1.70
N GLY A 73 4.62 20.65 -2.17
CA GLY A 73 3.36 20.26 -2.80
C GLY A 73 3.01 21.04 -4.07
N ILE A 74 4.01 21.53 -4.80
CA ILE A 74 3.80 22.30 -6.04
C ILE A 74 3.19 21.39 -7.11
N LYS A 75 2.14 21.87 -7.77
CA LYS A 75 1.28 21.02 -8.62
C LYS A 75 1.96 20.49 -9.89
N SER A 76 2.98 21.18 -10.43
CA SER A 76 3.60 20.79 -11.69
C SER A 76 5.04 21.27 -11.81
N MET A 77 5.87 20.56 -12.58
CA MET A 77 7.24 20.97 -12.88
C MET A 77 7.31 22.38 -13.49
N ARG A 78 6.37 22.77 -14.36
CA ARG A 78 6.31 24.12 -14.92
C ARG A 78 6.12 25.19 -13.84
N GLN A 79 5.25 24.93 -12.87
CA GLN A 79 5.07 25.84 -11.74
C GLN A 79 6.30 25.85 -10.84
N THR A 80 6.92 24.70 -10.60
CA THR A 80 8.15 24.59 -9.81
C THR A 80 9.26 25.47 -10.38
N ILE A 81 9.48 25.42 -11.70
CA ILE A 81 10.50 26.28 -12.34
C ILE A 81 10.17 27.76 -12.18
N LYS A 82 8.92 28.17 -12.35
CA LYS A 82 8.51 29.57 -12.13
C LYS A 82 8.72 30.03 -10.70
N GLU A 83 8.47 29.16 -9.71
CA GLU A 83 8.76 29.48 -8.31
C GLU A 83 10.28 29.61 -8.06
N ILE A 84 11.09 28.70 -8.66
CA ILE A 84 12.56 28.78 -8.54
C ILE A 84 13.11 30.07 -9.18
N GLU A 85 12.52 30.57 -10.25
CA GLU A 85 12.94 31.80 -10.91
C GLU A 85 12.90 33.00 -9.98
N VAL A 86 11.95 33.07 -9.05
CA VAL A 86 11.67 34.23 -8.20
C VAL A 86 11.96 33.98 -6.71
N ASN A 87 12.15 32.76 -6.27
CA ASN A 87 12.37 32.40 -4.86
C ASN A 87 13.86 32.23 -4.57
N VAL A 88 14.43 33.13 -3.79
CA VAL A 88 15.86 33.13 -3.43
C VAL A 88 16.23 31.85 -2.65
N ALA A 89 15.39 31.40 -1.73
CA ALA A 89 15.67 30.18 -0.95
C ALA A 89 15.70 28.90 -1.82
N PHE A 90 14.86 28.84 -2.87
CA PHE A 90 14.91 27.72 -3.82
C PHE A 90 16.18 27.77 -4.67
N ARG A 91 16.57 28.97 -5.13
CA ARG A 91 17.83 29.16 -5.86
C ARG A 91 19.04 28.79 -5.02
N TRP A 92 19.09 29.27 -3.78
CA TRP A 92 20.12 28.92 -2.82
C TRP A 92 20.25 27.40 -2.62
N PHE A 93 19.14 26.70 -2.40
CA PHE A 93 19.13 25.25 -2.20
C PHE A 93 19.63 24.48 -3.43
N LEU A 94 19.44 25.01 -4.62
CA LEU A 94 19.91 24.46 -5.89
C LEU A 94 21.35 24.84 -6.23
N GLY A 95 21.99 25.71 -5.44
CA GLY A 95 23.32 26.26 -5.74
C GLY A 95 23.33 27.20 -6.95
N LEU A 96 22.21 27.87 -7.23
CA LEU A 96 22.09 28.82 -8.35
C LEU A 96 22.33 30.25 -7.85
N GLU A 97 23.15 31.01 -8.59
CA GLU A 97 23.31 32.46 -8.38
C GLU A 97 22.04 33.25 -8.78
N LEU A 98 21.92 34.50 -8.33
CA LEU A 98 20.73 35.32 -8.58
C LEU A 98 20.40 35.50 -10.06
N TYR A 99 21.42 35.55 -10.92
CA TYR A 99 21.27 35.73 -12.37
C TYR A 99 21.39 34.44 -13.19
N ASP A 100 21.65 33.29 -12.55
CA ASP A 100 21.74 32.02 -13.24
C ASP A 100 20.43 31.69 -13.92
N LYS A 101 20.54 31.13 -15.12
CA LYS A 101 19.38 30.65 -15.86
C LYS A 101 18.85 29.36 -15.26
N VAL A 102 17.62 29.40 -14.77
CA VAL A 102 16.93 28.22 -14.25
C VAL A 102 16.69 27.22 -15.41
N PRO A 103 16.92 25.90 -15.19
CA PRO A 103 16.65 24.89 -16.20
C PRO A 103 15.21 24.90 -16.69
N HIS A 104 14.98 24.68 -17.98
CA HIS A 104 13.62 24.61 -18.52
C HIS A 104 12.84 23.44 -17.94
N PHE A 105 11.54 23.59 -17.70
CA PHE A 105 10.70 22.57 -17.07
C PHE A 105 10.71 21.20 -17.75
N SER A 106 11.01 21.12 -19.07
CA SER A 106 11.15 19.85 -19.79
C SER A 106 12.50 19.14 -19.56
N THR A 107 13.48 19.82 -18.96
CA THR A 107 14.83 19.30 -18.80
C THR A 107 14.83 18.08 -17.89
N PHE A 108 14.16 18.14 -16.76
CA PHE A 108 14.01 16.97 -15.87
C PHE A 108 13.35 15.81 -16.61
N GLY A 109 12.21 16.04 -17.27
CA GLY A 109 11.50 14.99 -18.01
C GLY A 109 12.33 14.34 -19.12
N LYS A 110 13.15 15.12 -19.86
CA LYS A 110 14.06 14.58 -20.86
C LYS A 110 15.20 13.74 -20.26
N ASN A 111 15.76 14.18 -19.14
CA ASN A 111 16.76 13.39 -18.41
C ASN A 111 16.16 12.13 -17.81
N TYR A 112 14.96 12.22 -17.23
CA TYR A 112 14.22 11.05 -16.75
C TYR A 112 14.11 10.00 -17.86
N SER A 113 13.49 10.33 -19.00
CA SER A 113 13.25 9.36 -20.08
C SER A 113 14.54 8.84 -20.75
N ARG A 114 15.65 9.55 -20.64
CA ARG A 114 16.92 9.12 -21.27
C ARG A 114 17.84 8.32 -20.35
N ARG A 115 17.77 8.55 -19.03
CA ARG A 115 18.75 8.05 -18.06
C ARG A 115 18.14 7.30 -16.89
N PHE A 116 16.94 7.72 -16.42
CA PHE A 116 16.37 7.25 -15.17
C PHE A 116 15.16 6.35 -15.33
N GLU A 117 14.51 6.37 -16.51
CA GLU A 117 13.37 5.50 -16.80
C GLU A 117 13.80 4.03 -16.80
N GLY A 118 13.06 3.19 -16.08
CA GLY A 118 13.40 1.77 -15.92
C GLY A 118 14.51 1.49 -14.89
N THR A 119 14.95 2.50 -14.14
CA THR A 119 15.88 2.32 -13.02
C THR A 119 15.17 2.53 -11.69
N ASP A 120 15.76 2.02 -10.63
CA ASP A 120 15.32 2.14 -9.24
C ASP A 120 15.94 3.36 -8.50
N LEU A 121 16.51 4.32 -9.26
CA LEU A 121 17.21 5.49 -8.71
C LEU A 121 16.43 6.20 -7.60
N PHE A 122 15.14 6.43 -7.79
CA PHE A 122 14.34 7.19 -6.83
C PHE A 122 14.00 6.39 -5.59
N GLU A 123 13.86 5.07 -5.72
CA GLU A 123 13.76 4.16 -4.59
C GLU A 123 15.07 4.11 -3.81
N GLN A 124 16.22 4.11 -4.49
CA GLN A 124 17.55 4.17 -3.83
C GLN A 124 17.72 5.51 -3.09
N ILE A 125 17.25 6.62 -3.64
CA ILE A 125 17.26 7.93 -2.94
C ILE A 125 16.40 7.87 -1.66
N PHE A 126 15.20 7.29 -1.75
CA PHE A 126 14.34 7.09 -0.59
C PHE A 126 15.03 6.21 0.46
N GLN A 127 15.62 5.10 0.02
CA GLN A 127 16.31 4.15 0.89
C GLN A 127 17.50 4.80 1.59
N HIS A 128 18.34 5.56 0.88
CA HIS A 128 19.46 6.28 1.47
C HIS A 128 19.02 7.23 2.59
N ILE A 129 17.95 8.00 2.36
CA ILE A 129 17.40 8.89 3.39
C ILE A 129 16.87 8.10 4.60
N LEU A 130 16.25 6.95 4.37
CA LEU A 130 15.79 6.08 5.44
C LEU A 130 16.97 5.49 6.23
N GLU A 131 18.04 5.10 5.57
CA GLU A 131 19.27 4.61 6.22
C GLU A 131 19.89 5.67 7.13
N GLU A 132 19.88 6.95 6.72
CA GLU A 132 20.27 8.05 7.60
C GLU A 132 19.39 8.11 8.87
N CYS A 133 18.07 7.91 8.73
CA CYS A 133 17.17 7.86 9.90
C CYS A 133 17.51 6.68 10.83
N TYR A 134 17.87 5.52 10.29
CA TYR A 134 18.34 4.36 11.07
C TYR A 134 19.69 4.66 11.76
N ARG A 135 20.62 5.33 11.08
CA ARG A 135 21.91 5.71 11.65
C ARG A 135 21.76 6.56 12.92
N PHE A 136 20.79 7.44 12.92
CA PHE A 136 20.44 8.25 14.10
C PHE A 136 19.57 7.52 15.14
N LYS A 137 19.28 6.21 14.94
CA LYS A 137 18.45 5.40 15.85
C LYS A 137 17.03 5.96 16.07
N LEU A 138 16.48 6.62 15.08
CA LEU A 138 15.16 7.24 15.13
C LEU A 138 14.03 6.29 14.71
N VAL A 139 14.37 5.26 13.95
CA VAL A 139 13.45 4.27 13.39
C VAL A 139 13.40 3.03 14.29
N ASP A 140 12.19 2.59 14.61
CA ASP A 140 11.94 1.36 15.36
C ASP A 140 11.01 0.43 14.57
N PRO A 141 11.56 -0.51 13.80
CA PRO A 141 10.79 -1.37 12.91
C PRO A 141 10.09 -2.55 13.62
N THR A 142 10.15 -2.66 14.94
CA THR A 142 9.54 -3.78 15.69
C THR A 142 8.03 -3.81 15.55
N GLU A 143 7.38 -2.65 15.42
CA GLU A 143 5.95 -2.48 15.23
C GLU A 143 5.68 -1.70 13.94
N VAL A 144 5.24 -2.41 12.90
CA VAL A 144 5.03 -1.85 11.57
C VAL A 144 3.54 -1.73 11.27
N PHE A 145 3.13 -0.55 10.83
CA PHE A 145 1.78 -0.25 10.39
C PHE A 145 1.72 -0.23 8.88
N VAL A 146 0.86 -1.06 8.29
CA VAL A 146 0.66 -1.12 6.83
C VAL A 146 -0.76 -0.73 6.49
N ASP A 147 -0.89 0.09 5.46
CA ASP A 147 -2.17 0.53 4.90
C ASP A 147 -1.99 1.02 3.47
N ALA A 148 -3.09 1.13 2.73
CA ALA A 148 -3.09 1.63 1.36
C ALA A 148 -3.85 2.96 1.23
N THR A 149 -3.37 3.80 0.33
CA THR A 149 -4.09 5.00 -0.07
C THR A 149 -4.15 5.12 -1.58
N HIS A 150 -5.18 5.80 -2.10
CA HIS A 150 -5.38 5.97 -3.53
C HIS A 150 -5.00 7.37 -3.98
N VAL A 151 -4.21 7.42 -5.06
CA VAL A 151 -3.83 8.66 -5.77
C VAL A 151 -4.51 8.67 -7.13
N LYS A 152 -5.33 9.70 -7.39
CA LYS A 152 -6.03 9.83 -8.65
C LYS A 152 -5.05 9.95 -9.81
N ALA A 153 -5.20 9.08 -10.81
CA ALA A 153 -4.40 9.08 -12.02
C ALA A 153 -4.79 10.22 -12.98
N ARG A 154 -3.86 10.61 -13.82
CA ARG A 154 -4.12 11.52 -14.94
C ARG A 154 -4.76 10.76 -16.10
N ALA A 155 -5.97 10.25 -15.91
CA ALA A 155 -6.69 9.46 -16.88
C ALA A 155 -8.05 10.09 -17.22
N ASN A 156 -8.46 9.95 -18.47
CA ASN A 156 -9.78 10.41 -18.91
C ASN A 156 -10.80 9.30 -18.64
N ASN A 157 -11.71 9.52 -17.70
CA ASN A 157 -12.74 8.54 -17.32
C ASN A 157 -13.71 8.17 -18.44
N LYS A 158 -13.77 8.96 -19.53
CA LYS A 158 -14.61 8.68 -20.71
C LYS A 158 -13.89 7.86 -21.78
N LYS A 159 -12.55 7.83 -21.75
CA LYS A 159 -11.71 7.06 -22.67
C LYS A 159 -11.25 5.77 -22.01
N MET A 160 -12.02 4.72 -22.13
CA MET A 160 -11.75 3.42 -21.54
C MET A 160 -12.01 2.29 -22.54
N GLN A 161 -11.28 1.20 -22.36
CA GLN A 161 -11.46 -0.06 -23.08
C GLN A 161 -11.61 -1.21 -22.09
N LYS A 162 -12.18 -2.31 -22.56
CA LYS A 162 -12.23 -3.54 -21.77
C LYS A 162 -10.97 -4.34 -22.05
N ARG A 163 -10.31 -4.83 -21.01
CA ARG A 163 -9.13 -5.70 -21.08
C ARG A 163 -9.35 -6.92 -20.20
N ILE A 164 -8.85 -8.06 -20.62
CA ILE A 164 -8.82 -9.25 -19.78
C ILE A 164 -7.66 -9.06 -18.82
N ALA A 165 -7.94 -9.06 -17.52
CA ALA A 165 -6.90 -9.05 -16.49
C ALA A 165 -6.35 -10.48 -16.36
N HIS A 166 -5.10 -10.69 -16.70
CA HIS A 166 -4.37 -11.86 -16.25
C HIS A 166 -3.97 -11.64 -14.79
N GLN A 167 -4.29 -12.61 -13.95
CA GLN A 167 -4.09 -12.48 -12.50
C GLN A 167 -2.62 -12.74 -12.14
N GLU A 168 -2.01 -11.80 -11.46
CA GLU A 168 -0.63 -11.91 -10.94
C GLU A 168 -0.57 -12.44 -9.49
N ALA A 169 -1.64 -13.01 -8.96
CA ALA A 169 -1.65 -13.57 -7.60
C ALA A 169 -1.16 -15.03 -7.53
N LEU A 170 -0.24 -15.43 -8.41
CA LEU A 170 0.20 -16.82 -8.61
C LEU A 170 0.75 -17.50 -7.35
N PHE A 171 1.41 -16.75 -6.46
CA PHE A 171 2.07 -17.34 -5.30
C PHE A 171 1.08 -17.94 -4.29
N TYR A 172 0.06 -17.17 -3.89
CA TYR A 172 -0.94 -17.64 -2.93
C TYR A 172 -1.81 -18.76 -3.53
N GLU A 173 -2.14 -18.65 -4.81
CA GLU A 173 -2.93 -19.66 -5.52
C GLU A 173 -2.20 -20.98 -5.63
N GLU A 174 -0.92 -20.98 -5.90
CA GLU A 174 -0.12 -22.20 -5.97
C GLU A 174 -0.01 -22.88 -4.61
N MET A 175 0.27 -22.10 -3.55
CA MET A 175 0.28 -22.64 -2.18
C MET A 175 -1.08 -23.21 -1.79
N LEU A 176 -2.15 -22.48 -2.07
CA LEU A 176 -3.51 -22.89 -1.75
C LEU A 176 -3.90 -24.16 -2.51
N ARG A 177 -3.56 -24.28 -3.79
CA ARG A 177 -3.79 -25.50 -4.59
C ARG A 177 -3.07 -26.72 -4.04
N LYS A 178 -1.83 -26.57 -3.59
CA LYS A 178 -1.07 -27.64 -2.95
C LYS A 178 -1.77 -28.10 -1.67
N GLU A 179 -2.19 -27.17 -0.84
CA GLU A 179 -2.88 -27.44 0.42
C GLU A 179 -4.24 -28.12 0.20
N ILE A 180 -5.06 -27.60 -0.73
CA ILE A 180 -6.34 -28.23 -1.12
C ILE A 180 -6.13 -29.66 -1.61
N THR A 181 -5.10 -29.88 -2.42
CA THR A 181 -4.80 -31.23 -2.96
C THR A 181 -4.40 -32.17 -1.84
N SER A 182 -3.56 -31.73 -0.91
CA SER A 182 -3.15 -32.51 0.27
C SER A 182 -4.34 -32.84 1.17
N ASP A 183 -5.17 -31.83 1.50
CA ASP A 183 -6.35 -32.00 2.34
C ASP A 183 -7.37 -32.98 1.72
N ARG A 184 -7.64 -32.82 0.42
CA ARG A 184 -8.54 -33.74 -0.31
C ARG A 184 -8.02 -35.17 -0.34
N ALA A 185 -6.70 -35.35 -0.51
CA ALA A 185 -6.07 -36.68 -0.49
C ALA A 185 -6.18 -37.30 0.90
N ALA A 186 -5.96 -36.56 1.98
CA ALA A 186 -6.14 -37.04 3.36
C ALA A 186 -7.56 -37.52 3.64
N HIS A 187 -8.57 -36.95 2.98
CA HIS A 187 -9.98 -37.35 3.10
C HIS A 187 -10.43 -38.35 2.01
N GLY A 188 -9.51 -38.94 1.26
CA GLY A 188 -9.84 -39.92 0.20
C GLY A 188 -10.62 -39.31 -0.98
N LYS A 189 -10.56 -38.01 -1.19
CA LYS A 189 -11.22 -37.32 -2.32
C LYS A 189 -10.28 -37.18 -3.50
N LYS A 190 -10.83 -37.28 -4.72
CA LYS A 190 -10.07 -37.04 -5.95
C LYS A 190 -9.59 -35.58 -6.05
N PRO A 191 -8.41 -35.34 -6.65
CA PRO A 191 -7.97 -33.95 -6.95
C PRO A 191 -9.05 -33.17 -7.73
N LEU A 192 -9.06 -31.86 -7.56
CA LEU A 192 -9.92 -31.01 -8.37
C LEU A 192 -9.42 -31.01 -9.82
N LYS A 193 -10.33 -31.16 -10.78
CA LYS A 193 -10.00 -31.01 -12.21
C LYS A 193 -9.57 -29.58 -12.52
N ASN A 194 -8.63 -29.42 -13.44
CA ASN A 194 -8.30 -28.08 -13.96
C ASN A 194 -9.51 -27.50 -14.71
N LYS A 195 -9.69 -26.17 -14.67
CA LYS A 195 -10.81 -25.48 -15.32
C LYS A 195 -10.83 -25.66 -16.84
N ASP A 196 -9.66 -25.87 -17.45
CA ASP A 196 -9.52 -26.03 -18.91
C ASP A 196 -10.14 -27.33 -19.43
N ASP A 197 -10.49 -28.29 -18.54
CA ASP A 197 -11.10 -29.58 -18.90
C ASP A 197 -12.64 -29.56 -18.87
N ASP A 198 -13.29 -28.52 -18.37
CA ASP A 198 -14.74 -28.47 -18.11
C ASP A 198 -15.59 -27.86 -19.25
N ASP A 199 -14.99 -27.34 -20.34
CA ASP A 199 -15.73 -26.70 -21.44
C ASP A 199 -16.49 -27.69 -22.38
N GLN A 200 -16.54 -28.99 -22.05
CA GLN A 200 -17.19 -30.01 -22.89
C GLN A 200 -18.35 -30.77 -22.24
N SER A 201 -18.87 -30.40 -21.09
CA SER A 201 -20.08 -31.09 -20.57
C SER A 201 -21.07 -30.17 -19.86
N SER A 202 -22.11 -29.84 -20.60
CA SER A 202 -23.49 -29.47 -20.24
C SER A 202 -23.91 -29.42 -18.77
N GLY A 203 -24.48 -28.29 -18.41
CA GLY A 203 -25.69 -28.01 -17.67
C GLY A 203 -26.11 -28.85 -16.47
N SER A 204 -26.05 -28.22 -15.28
CA SER A 204 -27.07 -28.43 -14.26
C SER A 204 -27.10 -27.19 -13.34
N SER A 205 -28.24 -26.54 -13.34
CA SER A 205 -28.62 -25.42 -12.46
C SER A 205 -28.79 -25.91 -11.03
N GLY A 206 -27.98 -25.38 -10.13
CA GLY A 206 -28.17 -25.45 -8.69
C GLY A 206 -27.94 -24.06 -8.11
N GLY A 207 -29.03 -23.37 -7.75
CA GLY A 207 -28.98 -22.07 -7.10
C GLY A 207 -28.28 -22.21 -5.74
N HIS A 208 -27.14 -21.59 -5.61
CA HIS A 208 -26.49 -21.38 -4.33
C HIS A 208 -26.98 -20.06 -3.76
N ASP A 209 -27.68 -20.11 -2.65
CA ASP A 209 -27.85 -18.97 -1.78
C ASP A 209 -26.46 -18.50 -1.36
N LYS A 210 -26.04 -17.34 -1.86
CA LYS A 210 -24.80 -16.68 -1.51
C LYS A 210 -24.83 -16.29 -0.04
N PHE A 211 -24.20 -17.07 0.81
CA PHE A 211 -23.68 -16.58 2.06
C PHE A 211 -22.51 -15.64 1.71
N GLU A 212 -22.74 -14.34 1.77
CA GLU A 212 -21.70 -13.33 1.73
C GLU A 212 -20.96 -13.32 3.07
N ASP A 213 -20.15 -14.37 3.30
CA ASP A 213 -19.22 -14.43 4.39
C ASP A 213 -17.81 -14.55 3.80
N TYR A 214 -17.04 -13.48 3.81
CA TYR A 214 -15.60 -13.43 3.58
C TYR A 214 -15.06 -13.97 2.25
N THR A 215 -15.74 -13.80 1.17
CA THR A 215 -15.11 -13.93 -0.13
C THR A 215 -15.32 -12.65 -0.90
N ASP A 216 -14.37 -11.71 -0.79
CA ASP A 216 -14.03 -10.93 -1.97
C ASP A 216 -13.56 -11.98 -2.98
N ASP A 217 -14.52 -12.56 -3.71
CA ASP A 217 -14.29 -13.56 -4.74
C ASP A 217 -13.23 -13.03 -5.70
N VAL A 218 -12.07 -13.64 -5.62
CA VAL A 218 -11.05 -13.56 -6.65
C VAL A 218 -11.45 -14.60 -7.70
N PRO A 219 -12.11 -14.20 -8.79
CA PRO A 219 -12.40 -15.16 -9.84
C PRO A 219 -11.09 -15.61 -10.48
N LEU A 220 -10.88 -16.90 -10.53
CA LEU A 220 -9.81 -17.56 -11.30
C LEU A 220 -9.98 -17.39 -12.83
N ASP A 221 -11.08 -16.81 -13.29
CA ASP A 221 -11.34 -16.53 -14.71
C ASP A 221 -10.95 -15.10 -15.06
N GLY A 222 -10.40 -14.92 -16.24
CA GLY A 222 -10.00 -13.63 -16.79
C GLY A 222 -11.14 -12.61 -16.77
N LYS A 223 -11.27 -11.88 -15.66
CA LYS A 223 -12.31 -10.87 -15.48
C LYS A 223 -12.06 -9.70 -16.39
N THR A 224 -13.04 -9.33 -17.17
CA THR A 224 -12.95 -8.14 -18.01
C THR A 224 -12.95 -6.90 -17.13
N ILE A 225 -11.81 -6.20 -17.07
CA ILE A 225 -11.66 -4.94 -16.34
C ILE A 225 -11.75 -3.74 -17.28
N LYS A 226 -12.16 -2.58 -16.70
CA LYS A 226 -12.11 -1.30 -17.40
C LYS A 226 -10.69 -0.74 -17.29
N CYS A 227 -10.07 -0.48 -18.46
CA CYS A 227 -8.73 0.06 -18.55
C CYS A 227 -8.76 1.44 -19.20
N SER A 228 -7.96 2.38 -18.70
CA SER A 228 -7.81 3.68 -19.36
C SER A 228 -6.98 3.56 -20.64
N THR A 229 -7.39 4.23 -21.70
CA THR A 229 -6.56 4.33 -22.91
C THR A 229 -5.46 5.38 -22.81
N THR A 230 -5.57 6.30 -21.84
CA THR A 230 -4.58 7.36 -21.61
C THR A 230 -3.55 7.02 -20.57
N ASP A 231 -3.88 6.14 -19.62
CA ASP A 231 -2.99 5.61 -18.59
C ASP A 231 -3.38 4.16 -18.28
N PRO A 232 -2.92 3.20 -19.11
CA PRO A 232 -3.35 1.80 -19.04
C PRO A 232 -2.95 1.07 -17.74
N GLU A 233 -1.93 1.56 -17.04
CA GLU A 233 -1.43 0.98 -15.80
C GLU A 233 -2.20 1.47 -14.55
N SER A 234 -3.09 2.47 -14.73
CA SER A 234 -3.98 2.91 -13.66
C SER A 234 -5.22 2.01 -13.56
N GLY A 235 -5.69 1.76 -12.32
CA GLY A 235 -6.86 0.94 -12.05
C GLY A 235 -8.16 1.74 -11.92
N TRP A 236 -9.29 1.14 -12.33
CA TRP A 236 -10.62 1.73 -12.18
C TRP A 236 -11.12 1.52 -10.76
N PHE A 237 -11.06 2.56 -9.94
CA PHE A 237 -11.35 2.55 -8.52
C PHE A 237 -12.67 3.26 -8.18
N ARG A 238 -13.46 2.67 -7.28
CA ARG A 238 -14.68 3.27 -6.74
C ARG A 238 -14.36 4.09 -5.50
N LYS A 239 -14.53 5.41 -5.61
CA LYS A 239 -14.33 6.32 -4.49
C LYS A 239 -15.68 6.77 -3.90
N GLY A 240 -16.06 6.18 -2.76
CA GLY A 240 -17.35 6.44 -2.15
C GLY A 240 -18.51 5.91 -2.99
N GLU A 241 -19.76 6.26 -2.62
CA GLU A 241 -20.95 5.64 -3.19
C GLU A 241 -21.19 5.93 -4.68
N HIS A 242 -20.73 7.09 -5.19
CA HIS A 242 -21.11 7.55 -6.52
C HIS A 242 -19.95 7.94 -7.45
N LYS A 243 -18.69 7.80 -7.04
CA LYS A 243 -17.57 8.32 -7.82
C LYS A 243 -16.57 7.23 -8.21
N HIS A 244 -16.47 6.97 -9.52
CA HIS A 244 -15.44 6.11 -10.08
C HIS A 244 -14.35 6.96 -10.73
N VAL A 245 -13.09 6.62 -10.47
CA VAL A 245 -11.92 7.29 -11.02
C VAL A 245 -10.83 6.26 -11.34
N PHE A 246 -9.98 6.58 -12.31
CA PHE A 246 -8.73 5.86 -12.44
C PHE A 246 -7.76 6.33 -11.36
N ALA A 247 -7.11 5.40 -10.68
CA ALA A 247 -6.20 5.66 -9.57
C ALA A 247 -5.07 4.63 -9.51
N TYR A 248 -4.03 4.99 -8.77
CA TYR A 248 -3.01 4.08 -8.26
C TYR A 248 -3.27 3.83 -6.77
N GLY A 249 -3.18 2.59 -6.35
CA GLY A 249 -3.09 2.17 -4.95
C GLY A 249 -1.64 2.27 -4.49
N ILE A 250 -1.42 2.95 -3.36
CA ILE A 250 -0.10 3.10 -2.77
C ILE A 250 -0.12 2.41 -1.42
N GLU A 251 0.43 1.23 -1.37
CA GLU A 251 0.69 0.55 -0.12
C GLU A 251 1.91 1.16 0.57
N THR A 252 1.82 1.36 1.85
CA THR A 252 2.84 2.05 2.63
C THR A 252 2.99 1.38 3.97
N ALA A 253 4.24 1.23 4.40
CA ALA A 253 4.60 0.77 5.72
C ALA A 253 5.28 1.89 6.50
N CYS A 254 4.93 2.04 7.77
CA CYS A 254 5.63 2.93 8.68
C CYS A 254 5.82 2.29 10.07
N ASP A 255 6.77 2.81 10.84
CA ASP A 255 6.95 2.44 12.23
C ASP A 255 5.97 3.19 13.16
N LYS A 256 5.99 2.85 14.45
CA LYS A 256 5.16 3.51 15.49
C LYS A 256 5.45 5.00 15.65
N ASN A 257 6.62 5.46 15.23
CA ASN A 257 7.01 6.87 15.27
C ASN A 257 6.60 7.61 14.01
N GLY A 258 6.03 6.93 13.01
CA GLY A 258 5.62 7.50 11.73
C GLY A 258 6.79 7.77 10.77
N TRP A 259 7.87 6.96 10.84
CA TRP A 259 8.88 6.89 9.80
C TRP A 259 8.39 5.96 8.70
N ILE A 260 8.44 6.41 7.46
CA ILE A 260 8.04 5.59 6.32
C ILE A 260 9.17 4.62 6.02
N LEU A 261 8.87 3.32 6.11
CA LEU A 261 9.83 2.22 5.95
C LEU A 261 9.89 1.68 4.52
N GLY A 262 8.76 1.75 3.83
CA GLY A 262 8.64 1.24 2.47
C GLY A 262 7.30 1.53 1.84
N PHE A 263 7.23 1.29 0.54
CA PHE A 263 6.01 1.47 -0.23
C PHE A 263 5.99 0.56 -1.46
N ASP A 264 4.77 0.33 -1.98
CA ASP A 264 4.56 -0.27 -3.29
C ASP A 264 3.46 0.47 -4.06
N VAL A 265 3.53 0.44 -5.39
CA VAL A 265 2.60 1.16 -6.27
C VAL A 265 1.88 0.14 -7.14
N ASN A 266 0.55 0.13 -7.07
CA ASN A 266 -0.28 -0.84 -7.75
C ASN A 266 -1.44 -0.17 -8.49
N PRO A 267 -2.07 -0.81 -9.48
CA PRO A 267 -3.33 -0.34 -10.04
C PRO A 267 -4.40 -0.20 -8.96
N GLY A 268 -5.16 0.89 -8.96
CA GLY A 268 -6.10 1.19 -7.87
C GLY A 268 -7.34 0.29 -7.81
N ASN A 269 -7.49 -0.68 -8.70
CA ASN A 269 -8.54 -1.69 -8.68
C ASN A 269 -8.08 -3.02 -8.08
N GLU A 270 -6.80 -3.15 -7.74
CA GLU A 270 -6.30 -4.33 -7.05
C GLU A 270 -6.64 -4.23 -5.57
N HIS A 271 -6.97 -5.38 -4.98
CA HIS A 271 -7.33 -5.46 -3.57
C HIS A 271 -6.06 -5.50 -2.72
N ASP A 272 -6.06 -4.80 -1.58
CA ASP A 272 -4.92 -4.65 -0.68
C ASP A 272 -4.34 -6.01 -0.24
N SER A 273 -5.18 -7.04 -0.08
CA SER A 273 -4.72 -8.39 0.28
C SER A 273 -3.89 -9.09 -0.80
N ARG A 274 -3.95 -8.65 -2.05
CA ARG A 274 -3.16 -9.21 -3.16
C ARG A 274 -1.84 -8.52 -3.33
N THR A 275 -1.83 -7.21 -3.09
CA THR A 275 -0.67 -6.35 -3.29
C THR A 275 0.27 -6.37 -2.08
N PHE A 276 -0.23 -6.77 -0.91
CA PHE A 276 0.51 -6.84 0.36
C PHE A 276 1.87 -7.53 0.25
N LYS A 277 1.94 -8.68 -0.47
CA LYS A 277 3.19 -9.43 -0.60
C LYS A 277 4.30 -8.61 -1.25
N GLY A 278 3.99 -7.80 -2.27
CA GLY A 278 4.98 -6.96 -2.94
C GLY A 278 5.64 -5.94 -2.01
N LEU A 279 4.86 -5.35 -1.10
CA LEU A 279 5.40 -4.48 -0.07
C LEU A 279 6.14 -5.28 1.01
N TYR A 280 5.54 -6.39 1.47
CA TYR A 280 6.11 -7.21 2.53
C TYR A 280 7.50 -7.76 2.17
N ASP A 281 7.69 -8.20 0.92
CA ASP A 281 9.00 -8.69 0.44
C ASP A 281 10.10 -7.61 0.51
N LYS A 282 9.74 -6.33 0.32
CA LYS A 282 10.67 -5.19 0.48
C LYS A 282 11.01 -4.90 1.94
N LEU A 283 10.18 -5.37 2.87
CA LEU A 283 10.35 -5.18 4.32
C LEU A 283 10.97 -6.39 5.02
N GLN A 284 11.33 -7.42 4.30
CA GLN A 284 12.03 -8.58 4.87
C GLN A 284 13.35 -8.14 5.52
N ASN A 285 13.67 -8.71 6.67
CA ASN A 285 14.91 -8.47 7.43
C ASN A 285 15.03 -7.10 8.13
N ILE A 286 13.97 -6.28 8.21
CA ILE A 286 14.04 -5.03 8.98
C ILE A 286 13.91 -5.24 10.50
N GLY A 287 13.61 -6.47 10.97
CA GLY A 287 13.39 -6.79 12.38
C GLY A 287 11.95 -6.55 12.84
N MET A 288 10.98 -6.74 11.95
CA MET A 288 9.55 -6.63 12.26
C MET A 288 9.10 -7.76 13.19
N GLU A 289 8.50 -7.42 14.32
CA GLU A 289 7.89 -8.37 15.25
C GLU A 289 6.37 -8.39 15.17
N LYS A 290 5.77 -7.24 14.86
CA LYS A 290 4.32 -7.05 14.76
C LYS A 290 3.97 -6.28 13.50
N CYS A 291 2.97 -6.77 12.77
CA CYS A 291 2.42 -6.12 11.59
C CYS A 291 0.97 -5.71 11.84
N VAL A 292 0.70 -4.41 11.89
CA VAL A 292 -0.62 -3.82 12.15
C VAL A 292 -1.26 -3.42 10.83
N VAL A 293 -2.35 -4.06 10.47
CA VAL A 293 -3.01 -3.88 9.16
C VAL A 293 -4.51 -3.67 9.29
N ASP A 294 -5.13 -3.13 8.24
CA ASP A 294 -6.57 -2.90 8.20
C ASP A 294 -7.38 -4.19 7.95
N ALA A 295 -8.70 -4.08 8.05
CA ALA A 295 -9.64 -5.16 7.80
C ALA A 295 -9.56 -5.75 6.38
N GLY A 296 -9.13 -4.97 5.40
CA GLY A 296 -8.89 -5.41 4.02
C GLY A 296 -7.77 -6.44 3.89
N TYR A 297 -6.82 -6.44 4.80
CA TYR A 297 -5.69 -7.39 4.83
C TYR A 297 -5.99 -8.66 5.64
N LYS A 298 -7.12 -8.72 6.36
CA LYS A 298 -7.46 -9.89 7.20
C LYS A 298 -7.90 -11.06 6.34
N THR A 299 -6.94 -11.82 5.83
CA THR A 299 -7.12 -13.03 5.02
C THR A 299 -6.28 -14.18 5.56
N PRO A 300 -6.70 -15.45 5.37
CA PRO A 300 -5.92 -16.61 5.82
C PRO A 300 -4.52 -16.65 5.21
N ALA A 301 -4.36 -16.21 3.96
CA ALA A 301 -3.07 -16.19 3.28
C ALA A 301 -2.06 -15.22 3.93
N ILE A 302 -2.51 -14.00 4.29
CA ILE A 302 -1.66 -13.02 4.98
C ILE A 302 -1.37 -13.47 6.41
N ALA A 303 -2.36 -14.03 7.11
CA ALA A 303 -2.17 -14.58 8.45
C ALA A 303 -1.08 -15.66 8.44
N LYS A 304 -1.18 -16.60 7.51
CA LYS A 304 -0.17 -17.65 7.31
C LYS A 304 1.20 -17.07 7.01
N LEU A 305 1.31 -16.18 6.02
CA LEU A 305 2.58 -15.56 5.63
C LEU A 305 3.29 -14.92 6.82
N LEU A 306 2.59 -14.08 7.59
CA LEU A 306 3.18 -13.38 8.72
C LEU A 306 3.57 -14.32 9.85
N LEU A 307 2.72 -15.30 10.20
CA LEU A 307 2.99 -16.24 11.29
C LEU A 307 4.09 -17.22 10.94
N ASP A 308 4.18 -17.68 9.70
CA ASP A 308 5.28 -18.55 9.23
C ASP A 308 6.64 -17.83 9.33
N ASP A 309 6.68 -16.51 9.09
CA ASP A 309 7.87 -15.68 9.26
C ASP A 309 8.10 -15.21 10.72
N GLY A 310 7.29 -15.66 11.68
CA GLY A 310 7.40 -15.30 13.09
C GLY A 310 6.90 -13.88 13.43
N VAL A 311 6.25 -13.21 12.49
CA VAL A 311 5.66 -11.87 12.69
C VAL A 311 4.23 -11.99 13.21
N LYS A 312 3.90 -11.27 14.30
CA LYS A 312 2.55 -11.26 14.89
C LYS A 312 1.62 -10.34 14.11
N PRO A 313 0.58 -10.85 13.41
CA PRO A 313 -0.40 -10.02 12.75
C PRO A 313 -1.36 -9.39 13.75
N VAL A 314 -1.55 -8.08 13.67
CA VAL A 314 -2.49 -7.32 14.50
C VAL A 314 -3.66 -6.88 13.63
N PHE A 315 -4.70 -7.71 13.59
CA PHE A 315 -5.92 -7.49 12.82
C PHE A 315 -7.03 -6.84 13.64
N PRO A 316 -7.94 -6.07 13.01
CA PRO A 316 -9.14 -5.60 13.69
C PRO A 316 -10.14 -6.73 13.94
N TYR A 317 -11.04 -6.48 14.90
CA TYR A 317 -12.23 -7.30 15.00
C TYR A 317 -13.15 -7.04 13.82
N LYS A 318 -13.59 -8.10 13.16
CA LYS A 318 -14.62 -8.04 12.12
C LYS A 318 -15.83 -8.81 12.62
N ARG A 319 -16.96 -8.11 12.73
CA ARG A 319 -18.20 -8.73 13.19
C ARG A 319 -18.68 -9.76 12.16
N PRO A 320 -18.97 -11.01 12.57
CA PRO A 320 -19.57 -12.00 11.66
C PRO A 320 -20.88 -11.47 11.07
N GLN A 321 -21.02 -11.57 9.76
CA GLN A 321 -22.24 -11.18 9.04
C GLN A 321 -23.17 -12.40 8.97
N THR A 322 -23.83 -12.74 10.05
CA THR A 322 -24.85 -13.78 10.06
C THR A 322 -26.22 -13.15 9.98
N LYS A 323 -27.11 -13.72 9.18
CA LYS A 323 -28.52 -13.29 9.08
C LYS A 323 -29.15 -13.27 10.48
N GLU A 324 -29.90 -12.21 10.78
CA GLU A 324 -30.56 -12.06 12.07
C GLU A 324 -31.47 -13.26 12.35
N GLY A 325 -31.42 -13.78 13.59
CA GLY A 325 -32.16 -14.96 14.00
C GLY A 325 -31.50 -16.30 13.66
N PHE A 326 -30.33 -16.29 12.98
CA PHE A 326 -29.60 -17.53 12.67
C PHE A 326 -28.40 -17.73 13.59
N PHE A 327 -28.10 -18.99 13.92
CA PHE A 327 -26.91 -19.37 14.66
C PHE A 327 -25.66 -18.88 13.95
N LYS A 328 -24.74 -18.29 14.73
CA LYS A 328 -23.44 -17.77 14.27
C LYS A 328 -22.44 -18.91 14.19
N LYS A 329 -21.37 -18.74 13.40
CA LYS A 329 -20.33 -19.77 13.20
C LYS A 329 -19.74 -20.28 14.51
N TYR A 330 -19.52 -19.41 15.49
CA TYR A 330 -18.93 -19.76 16.78
C TYR A 330 -19.87 -20.59 17.69
N GLU A 331 -21.16 -20.73 17.38
CA GLU A 331 -22.11 -21.61 18.06
C GLU A 331 -22.02 -23.07 17.58
N TYR A 332 -21.25 -23.30 16.52
CA TYR A 332 -20.89 -24.64 16.04
C TYR A 332 -19.47 -24.94 16.54
N VAL A 333 -19.31 -25.98 17.34
CA VAL A 333 -18.03 -26.37 17.93
C VAL A 333 -17.27 -27.26 16.96
N TYR A 334 -16.04 -26.90 16.65
CA TYR A 334 -15.16 -27.74 15.84
C TYR A 334 -14.45 -28.78 16.72
N ASP A 335 -14.58 -30.03 16.38
CA ASP A 335 -13.85 -31.14 17.00
C ASP A 335 -12.67 -31.50 16.06
N GLU A 336 -11.48 -31.09 16.47
CA GLU A 336 -10.24 -31.28 15.71
C GLU A 336 -9.86 -32.74 15.60
N TYR A 337 -10.12 -33.57 16.66
CA TYR A 337 -9.76 -34.96 16.68
C TYR A 337 -10.57 -35.81 15.66
N ASN A 338 -11.87 -35.49 15.55
CA ASN A 338 -12.76 -36.21 14.63
C ASN A 338 -12.96 -35.49 13.29
N ASP A 339 -12.34 -34.33 13.10
CA ASP A 339 -12.51 -33.44 11.96
C ASP A 339 -13.99 -33.26 11.58
N CYS A 340 -14.77 -32.74 12.54
CA CYS A 340 -16.21 -32.52 12.36
C CYS A 340 -16.66 -31.27 13.14
N TYR A 341 -17.85 -30.76 12.79
CA TYR A 341 -18.53 -29.74 13.61
C TYR A 341 -19.67 -30.36 14.40
N ILE A 342 -19.86 -29.86 15.60
CA ILE A 342 -21.00 -30.18 16.47
C ILE A 342 -21.94 -28.97 16.45
N CYS A 343 -23.22 -29.19 16.10
CA CYS A 343 -24.20 -28.10 16.09
C CYS A 343 -24.77 -27.81 17.48
N PRO A 344 -25.50 -26.69 17.70
CA PRO A 344 -26.12 -26.36 18.97
C PRO A 344 -27.14 -27.41 19.52
N ASN A 345 -27.53 -28.37 18.70
CA ASN A 345 -28.36 -29.53 19.07
C ASN A 345 -27.57 -30.85 19.09
N ASP A 346 -26.30 -30.77 19.41
CA ASP A 346 -25.39 -31.93 19.60
C ASP A 346 -25.32 -32.90 18.42
N GLN A 347 -25.66 -32.45 17.19
CA GLN A 347 -25.54 -33.29 16.00
C GLN A 347 -24.25 -32.99 15.24
N ILE A 348 -23.67 -34.07 14.67
CA ILE A 348 -22.40 -34.02 13.97
C ILE A 348 -22.60 -33.60 12.51
N LEU A 349 -21.86 -32.56 12.10
CA LEU A 349 -21.69 -32.18 10.71
C LEU A 349 -20.37 -32.78 10.21
N LYS A 350 -20.47 -33.74 9.27
CA LYS A 350 -19.30 -34.48 8.75
C LYS A 350 -18.66 -33.72 7.58
N TYR A 351 -17.34 -33.87 7.44
CA TYR A 351 -16.62 -33.41 6.26
C TYR A 351 -17.26 -33.96 4.97
N SER A 352 -17.48 -33.07 4.03
CA SER A 352 -18.08 -33.40 2.72
C SER A 352 -17.07 -33.24 1.58
N THR A 353 -16.42 -32.06 1.51
CA THR A 353 -15.45 -31.75 0.45
C THR A 353 -14.66 -30.54 0.82
N THR A 354 -13.54 -30.30 0.13
CA THR A 354 -12.83 -29.01 0.14
C THR A 354 -13.00 -28.38 -1.24
N ASN A 355 -13.52 -27.16 -1.26
CA ASN A 355 -13.82 -26.43 -2.48
C ASN A 355 -12.55 -25.78 -3.10
N ARG A 356 -12.70 -25.12 -4.27
CA ARG A 356 -11.59 -24.47 -4.99
C ARG A 356 -11.00 -23.28 -4.25
N ASP A 357 -11.76 -22.68 -3.35
CA ASP A 357 -11.36 -21.51 -2.56
C ASP A 357 -10.68 -21.91 -1.23
N GLY A 358 -10.42 -23.21 -1.02
CA GLY A 358 -9.74 -23.73 0.16
C GLY A 358 -10.65 -23.91 1.38
N TYR A 359 -11.97 -23.84 1.22
CA TYR A 359 -12.89 -24.10 2.33
C TYR A 359 -13.31 -25.59 2.38
N LYS A 360 -13.05 -26.22 3.52
CA LYS A 360 -13.63 -27.50 3.92
C LYS A 360 -15.10 -27.29 4.23
N GLU A 361 -15.98 -28.07 3.64
CA GLU A 361 -17.42 -28.03 3.86
C GLU A 361 -17.84 -29.19 4.77
N TYR A 362 -18.50 -28.86 5.86
CA TYR A 362 -19.08 -29.83 6.80
C TYR A 362 -20.58 -29.77 6.72
N LYS A 363 -21.23 -30.93 6.49
CA LYS A 363 -22.67 -30.99 6.21
C LYS A 363 -23.39 -31.79 7.28
N SER A 364 -24.57 -31.26 7.70
CA SER A 364 -25.48 -31.98 8.57
C SER A 364 -26.30 -33.02 7.80
N CYS A 365 -26.92 -33.96 8.53
CA CYS A 365 -27.83 -34.92 7.95
C CYS A 365 -29.26 -34.33 7.84
N GLY A 366 -29.78 -34.14 6.61
CA GLY A 366 -31.07 -33.52 6.36
C GLY A 366 -32.24 -34.19 7.08
N HIS A 367 -32.27 -35.53 7.15
CA HIS A 367 -33.34 -36.28 7.85
C HIS A 367 -33.36 -36.04 9.38
N ILE A 368 -32.20 -35.77 9.97
CA ILE A 368 -32.13 -35.44 11.40
C ILE A 368 -32.57 -33.99 11.59
N CYS A 369 -32.09 -33.08 10.71
CA CYS A 369 -32.41 -31.65 10.79
C CYS A 369 -33.88 -31.35 10.50
N GLU A 370 -34.57 -32.15 9.67
CA GLU A 370 -36.00 -31.98 9.37
C GLU A 370 -36.88 -32.00 10.63
N LYS A 371 -36.47 -32.80 11.64
CA LYS A 371 -37.19 -32.91 12.93
C LYS A 371 -36.61 -32.06 14.04
N CYS A 372 -35.63 -31.20 13.73
CA CYS A 372 -34.94 -30.39 14.71
C CYS A 372 -35.77 -29.15 15.08
N GLU A 373 -35.96 -28.90 16.37
CA GLU A 373 -36.66 -27.72 16.90
C GLU A 373 -35.98 -26.38 16.54
N PHE A 374 -34.66 -26.41 16.31
CA PHE A 374 -33.86 -25.25 15.92
C PHE A 374 -33.73 -25.05 14.41
N LEU A 375 -34.44 -25.83 13.58
CA LEU A 375 -34.28 -25.78 12.13
C LEU A 375 -34.40 -24.34 11.57
N GLY A 376 -35.40 -23.58 12.04
CA GLY A 376 -35.65 -22.20 11.58
C GLY A 376 -34.54 -21.20 11.93
N GLN A 377 -33.71 -21.50 12.95
CA GLN A 377 -32.56 -20.68 13.35
C GLN A 377 -31.22 -21.23 12.79
N CYS A 378 -31.26 -22.42 12.17
CA CYS A 378 -30.09 -23.10 11.70
C CYS A 378 -29.89 -22.95 10.18
N THR A 379 -30.91 -23.26 9.37
CA THR A 379 -30.80 -23.23 7.92
C THR A 379 -32.12 -22.90 7.23
N ALA A 380 -32.02 -22.17 6.09
CA ALA A 380 -33.15 -21.94 5.18
C ALA A 380 -33.13 -22.90 3.97
N SER A 381 -32.29 -23.92 3.97
CA SER A 381 -32.14 -24.88 2.88
C SER A 381 -33.40 -25.72 2.72
N LYS A 382 -33.88 -25.87 1.50
CA LYS A 382 -35.04 -26.75 1.17
C LYS A 382 -34.82 -28.21 1.54
N ASN A 383 -33.56 -28.65 1.56
CA ASN A 383 -33.17 -30.03 1.90
C ASN A 383 -32.83 -30.18 3.40
N HIS A 384 -33.13 -29.15 4.22
CA HIS A 384 -32.86 -29.13 5.65
C HIS A 384 -31.36 -29.37 6.02
N VAL A 385 -30.45 -29.15 5.07
CA VAL A 385 -29.00 -29.35 5.29
C VAL A 385 -28.35 -28.03 5.70
N LYS A 386 -27.64 -28.03 6.82
CA LYS A 386 -26.71 -26.98 7.21
C LYS A 386 -25.31 -27.29 6.70
N VAL A 387 -24.66 -26.28 6.12
CA VAL A 387 -23.26 -26.34 5.74
C VAL A 387 -22.49 -25.33 6.61
N VAL A 388 -21.43 -25.80 7.25
CA VAL A 388 -20.45 -24.95 7.95
C VAL A 388 -19.13 -25.10 7.21
N THR A 389 -18.44 -24.00 6.99
CA THR A 389 -17.17 -23.99 6.26
C THR A 389 -16.00 -23.65 7.18
N ARG A 390 -14.84 -24.29 6.95
CA ARG A 390 -13.57 -24.01 7.62
C ARG A 390 -12.47 -23.91 6.57
N HIS A 391 -11.71 -22.80 6.55
CA HIS A 391 -10.61 -22.66 5.60
C HIS A 391 -9.48 -23.64 5.96
N VAL A 392 -8.71 -24.16 4.98
CA VAL A 392 -7.55 -25.03 5.22
C VAL A 392 -6.50 -24.38 6.12
N TRP A 393 -6.44 -23.06 6.15
CA TRP A 393 -5.58 -22.22 7.00
C TRP A 393 -6.35 -21.52 8.14
N GLU A 394 -7.47 -22.07 8.60
CA GLU A 394 -8.28 -21.46 9.68
C GLU A 394 -7.50 -21.36 11.00
N GLU A 395 -6.59 -22.31 11.27
CA GLU A 395 -5.71 -22.28 12.45
C GLU A 395 -4.91 -21.00 12.57
N TYR A 396 -4.43 -20.45 11.46
CA TYR A 396 -3.73 -19.17 11.43
C TYR A 396 -4.66 -18.00 11.77
N MET A 397 -5.93 -18.07 11.35
CA MET A 397 -6.92 -17.05 11.69
C MET A 397 -7.31 -17.12 13.17
N GLU A 398 -7.41 -18.32 13.74
CA GLU A 398 -7.65 -18.56 15.17
C GLU A 398 -6.47 -18.01 16.00
N ALA A 399 -5.23 -18.32 15.60
CA ALA A 399 -4.04 -17.76 16.24
C ALA A 399 -4.01 -16.22 16.18
N CYS A 400 -4.46 -15.61 15.07
CA CYS A 400 -4.59 -14.14 14.98
C CYS A 400 -5.65 -13.59 15.96
N GLU A 401 -6.74 -14.29 16.19
CA GLU A 401 -7.74 -13.88 17.20
C GLU A 401 -7.18 -13.96 18.61
N ASP A 402 -6.39 -14.99 18.94
CA ASP A 402 -5.69 -15.11 20.23
C ASP A 402 -4.69 -13.97 20.41
N ILE A 403 -3.90 -13.66 19.39
CA ILE A 403 -2.99 -12.49 19.40
C ILE A 403 -3.77 -11.21 19.64
N ARG A 404 -4.90 -10.99 18.97
CA ARG A 404 -5.74 -9.81 19.12
C ARG A 404 -6.26 -9.62 20.55
N GLN A 405 -6.51 -10.72 21.27
CA GLN A 405 -6.98 -10.69 22.68
C GLN A 405 -5.84 -10.48 23.67
N THR A 406 -4.59 -10.58 23.25
CA THR A 406 -3.43 -10.32 24.09
C THR A 406 -3.40 -8.86 24.57
N LEU A 407 -2.96 -8.63 25.80
CA LEU A 407 -2.86 -7.30 26.40
C LEU A 407 -2.03 -6.35 25.52
N GLY A 408 -2.54 -5.14 25.32
CA GLY A 408 -1.89 -4.08 24.53
C GLY A 408 -2.16 -4.13 23.01
N MET A 409 -2.71 -5.22 22.46
CA MET A 409 -2.92 -5.32 21.00
C MET A 409 -4.04 -4.40 20.49
N LYS A 410 -5.07 -4.17 21.29
CA LYS A 410 -6.16 -3.25 20.96
C LYS A 410 -5.68 -1.80 20.96
N GLU A 411 -4.87 -1.43 21.90
CA GLU A 411 -4.22 -0.12 22.00
C GLU A 411 -3.28 0.08 20.81
N LEU A 412 -2.43 -0.91 20.52
CA LEU A 412 -1.52 -0.88 19.37
C LEU A 412 -2.30 -0.69 18.06
N TYR A 413 -3.41 -1.40 17.85
CA TYR A 413 -4.24 -1.21 16.67
C TYR A 413 -4.80 0.22 16.59
N SER A 414 -5.15 0.84 17.70
CA SER A 414 -5.69 2.21 17.71
C SER A 414 -4.68 3.27 17.27
N HIS A 415 -3.37 3.02 17.43
CA HIS A 415 -2.29 3.91 17.01
C HIS A 415 -2.20 4.12 15.49
N ARG A 416 -2.90 3.33 14.68
CA ARG A 416 -2.99 3.53 13.23
C ARG A 416 -3.42 4.96 12.85
N LYS A 417 -4.33 5.55 13.62
CA LYS A 417 -4.81 6.93 13.38
C LYS A 417 -3.73 7.98 13.51
N GLU A 418 -2.82 7.77 14.45
CA GLU A 418 -1.73 8.69 14.77
C GLU A 418 -0.48 8.44 13.92
N THR A 419 -0.38 7.30 13.27
CA THR A 419 0.74 6.85 12.46
C THR A 419 0.40 6.89 10.97
N ILE A 420 -0.01 5.76 10.39
CA ILE A 420 -0.17 5.61 8.93
C ILE A 420 -1.26 6.53 8.34
N GLU A 421 -2.40 6.69 9.02
CA GLU A 421 -3.47 7.57 8.54
C GLU A 421 -3.03 9.04 8.55
N ARG A 422 -2.25 9.45 9.55
CA ARG A 422 -1.66 10.80 9.61
C ARG A 422 -0.63 11.03 8.51
N ILE A 423 0.18 10.03 8.17
CA ILE A 423 1.11 10.09 7.03
C ILE A 423 0.34 10.37 5.75
N PHE A 424 -0.74 9.63 5.48
CA PHE A 424 -1.56 9.87 4.29
C PHE A 424 -2.25 11.24 4.29
N GLY A 425 -2.72 11.68 5.44
CA GLY A 425 -3.25 13.03 5.62
C GLY A 425 -2.22 14.10 5.23
N THR A 426 -1.03 14.01 5.82
CA THR A 426 0.09 14.94 5.55
C THR A 426 0.52 14.91 4.09
N ALA A 427 0.67 13.72 3.49
CA ALA A 427 1.04 13.56 2.09
C ALA A 427 0.02 14.24 1.15
N LYS A 428 -1.28 14.05 1.41
CA LYS A 428 -2.36 14.63 0.61
C LYS A 428 -2.50 16.13 0.73
N GLU A 429 -2.32 16.68 1.94
CA GLU A 429 -2.49 18.11 2.19
C GLU A 429 -1.23 18.91 1.81
N ASN A 430 -0.05 18.44 2.22
CA ASN A 430 1.18 19.23 2.15
C ASN A 430 2.09 18.87 0.98
N HIS A 431 1.96 17.67 0.41
CA HIS A 431 2.89 17.15 -0.60
C HIS A 431 2.23 16.84 -1.96
N GLY A 432 1.02 17.35 -2.19
CA GLY A 432 0.32 17.19 -3.47
C GLY A 432 -0.02 15.75 -3.86
N PHE A 433 -0.29 14.88 -2.87
CA PHE A 433 -0.47 13.44 -3.06
C PHE A 433 -1.92 13.03 -3.40
N ARG A 434 -2.85 13.98 -3.60
CA ARG A 434 -4.25 13.69 -3.95
C ARG A 434 -4.43 13.20 -5.38
N TYR A 435 -3.57 13.64 -6.30
CA TYR A 435 -3.59 13.26 -7.72
C TYR A 435 -2.20 13.33 -8.34
N THR A 436 -2.01 12.61 -9.43
CA THR A 436 -0.78 12.72 -10.24
C THR A 436 -1.04 13.37 -11.58
N GLN A 437 -0.04 14.11 -12.10
CA GLN A 437 -0.03 14.62 -13.47
C GLN A 437 0.83 13.74 -14.40
N MET A 438 1.41 12.68 -13.87
CA MET A 438 2.25 11.76 -14.60
C MET A 438 1.44 10.59 -15.15
N TYR A 439 1.96 9.94 -16.17
CA TYR A 439 1.42 8.73 -16.76
C TYR A 439 2.35 7.56 -16.46
N GLY A 440 1.79 6.41 -16.17
CA GLY A 440 2.49 5.14 -15.97
C GLY A 440 2.98 4.90 -14.55
N LYS A 441 3.07 3.60 -14.20
CA LYS A 441 3.48 3.11 -12.87
C LYS A 441 4.87 3.60 -12.50
N ALA A 442 5.85 3.53 -13.41
CA ALA A 442 7.24 3.93 -13.14
C ALA A 442 7.35 5.40 -12.68
N ARG A 443 6.65 6.32 -13.35
CA ARG A 443 6.64 7.74 -12.94
C ARG A 443 5.83 7.98 -11.67
N MET A 444 4.82 7.17 -11.43
CA MET A 444 4.09 7.22 -10.16
C MET A 444 4.98 6.73 -9.01
N THR A 445 5.74 5.65 -9.20
CA THR A 445 6.74 5.16 -8.24
C THR A 445 7.77 6.23 -7.90
N MET A 446 8.34 6.92 -8.91
CA MET A 446 9.23 8.06 -8.69
C MET A 446 8.56 9.16 -7.84
N LYS A 447 7.30 9.50 -8.13
CA LYS A 447 6.57 10.52 -7.34
C LYS A 447 6.41 10.07 -5.89
N VAL A 448 6.04 8.82 -5.64
CA VAL A 448 5.87 8.25 -4.30
C VAL A 448 7.19 8.26 -3.55
N ALA A 449 8.27 7.74 -4.18
CA ALA A 449 9.61 7.70 -3.62
C ALA A 449 10.08 9.07 -3.16
N LEU A 450 10.01 10.07 -4.03
CA LEU A 450 10.42 11.43 -3.70
C LEU A 450 9.52 12.10 -2.66
N THR A 451 8.21 11.84 -2.69
CA THR A 451 7.31 12.39 -1.68
C THR A 451 7.63 11.84 -0.29
N PHE A 452 7.82 10.53 -0.17
CA PHE A 452 8.12 9.88 1.08
C PHE A 452 9.55 10.17 1.57
N ALA A 453 10.52 10.29 0.65
CA ALA A 453 11.85 10.81 0.93
C ALA A 453 11.79 12.22 1.54
N CYS A 454 11.01 13.14 0.93
CA CYS A 454 10.78 14.48 1.47
C CYS A 454 10.17 14.46 2.88
N MET A 455 9.21 13.57 3.13
CA MET A 455 8.55 13.47 4.43
C MET A 455 9.53 12.99 5.51
N ASN A 456 10.27 11.92 5.24
CA ASN A 456 11.29 11.39 6.16
C ASN A 456 12.40 12.42 6.40
N LEU A 457 12.96 13.01 5.33
CA LEU A 457 14.04 13.98 5.46
C LEU A 457 13.61 15.25 6.19
N LYS A 458 12.41 15.76 5.93
CA LYS A 458 11.86 16.91 6.66
C LYS A 458 11.73 16.63 8.16
N LYS A 459 11.34 15.41 8.53
CA LYS A 459 11.23 15.00 9.92
C LYS A 459 12.61 14.85 10.57
N LEU A 460 13.55 14.19 9.88
CA LEU A 460 14.95 14.05 10.31
C LEU A 460 15.58 15.43 10.57
N ALA A 461 15.49 16.33 9.58
CA ALA A 461 16.07 17.66 9.63
C ALA A 461 15.56 18.47 10.83
N LYS A 462 14.27 18.40 11.13
CA LYS A 462 13.69 19.08 12.31
C LYS A 462 14.21 18.51 13.62
N ILE A 463 14.33 17.19 13.76
CA ILE A 463 14.86 16.55 14.96
C ILE A 463 16.33 16.94 15.17
N GLN A 464 17.13 16.95 14.11
CA GLN A 464 18.54 17.37 14.19
C GLN A 464 18.63 18.85 14.61
N GLN A 465 17.81 19.73 14.07
CA GLN A 465 17.75 21.14 14.48
C GLN A 465 17.41 21.29 15.97
N GLU A 466 16.44 20.52 16.48
CA GLU A 466 16.10 20.53 17.90
C GLU A 466 17.26 20.07 18.79
N TRP A 467 18.07 19.10 18.32
CA TRP A 467 19.26 18.66 19.04
C TRP A 467 20.34 19.74 19.05
N ASP A 468 20.62 20.37 17.90
CA ASP A 468 21.57 21.48 17.81
C ASP A 468 21.21 22.63 18.77
N LEU A 469 19.90 22.99 18.81
CA LEU A 469 19.40 24.05 19.70
C LEU A 469 19.47 23.68 21.20
N LYS A 470 19.46 22.39 21.54
CA LYS A 470 19.60 21.96 22.94
C LYS A 470 21.06 21.87 23.38
N MET A 471 22.00 21.77 22.44
CA MET A 471 23.43 21.70 22.71
C MET A 471 24.13 23.08 22.64
N ALA A 472 23.49 24.08 22.02
CA ALA A 472 23.94 25.46 21.99
C ALA A 472 23.45 26.25 23.22
#